data_af1d2109860ef7e4053c5935bf3ba80a
#
_entry.id   af1d2109860ef7e4053c5935bf3ba80a
#
_cell.length_a   1.000
_cell.length_b   1.000
_cell.length_c   1.000
_cell.angle_alpha   90.00
_cell.angle_beta   90.00
_cell.angle_gamma   90.00
#
_symmetry.space_group_name_H-M   'P 1'
#
loop_
_entity.id
_entity.type
_entity.pdbx_description
1 polymer ?
#
loop_
_entity_poly.entity_id
_entity_poly.type
_entity_poly.pdbx_seq_one_letter_code
_entity_poly.pdbx_strand_id
1 'polypeptide(L)'
;LKERREKMREEEKIFAGKMFDPRRQELKDIKHTAHEACQKFNQTDEYDPARQELLRNILGKCGETFYCQGPIQFNYGCHTFIGENFFANFNFTVMDDARVLIGNNVAIGPNVSLMATNHPLIASERMGVDDQGRTTMAEFASGIHIGNNVWIASNTVVIDGVHIGDNSVLGAGSVVPKDIPAGYLPYGHP
;
A
#
# COMPACT_ATOMS: atom_id res chain seq x y z
N LEU A 1 29.70 11.06 -29.45
CA LEU A 1 28.83 11.50 -28.38
C LEU A 1 28.12 10.28 -27.81
N LYS A 2 28.62 9.71 -26.69
CA LYS A 2 27.91 8.70 -25.93
C LYS A 2 26.77 9.41 -25.19
N GLU A 3 25.53 9.25 -25.65
CA GLU A 3 24.36 9.62 -24.85
C GLU A 3 24.47 8.93 -23.49
N ARG A 4 24.62 9.72 -22.42
CA ARG A 4 24.37 9.26 -21.07
C ARG A 4 22.89 8.90 -21.02
N ARG A 5 22.53 7.63 -21.19
CA ARG A 5 21.21 7.16 -20.79
C ARG A 5 21.07 7.50 -19.30
N GLU A 6 20.23 8.48 -18.99
CA GLU A 6 19.88 8.77 -17.60
C GLU A 6 19.38 7.47 -16.97
N LYS A 7 20.02 7.09 -15.87
CA LYS A 7 19.65 5.86 -15.17
C LYS A 7 18.29 6.11 -14.51
N MET A 8 17.27 5.38 -14.93
CA MET A 8 15.93 5.45 -14.35
C MET A 8 16.01 5.38 -12.83
N ARG A 9 15.30 6.30 -12.13
CA ARG A 9 15.23 6.31 -10.67
C ARG A 9 14.51 5.04 -10.18
N GLU A 10 14.74 4.65 -8.93
CA GLU A 10 14.14 3.44 -8.37
C GLU A 10 12.61 3.54 -8.28
N GLU A 11 12.07 4.69 -7.89
CA GLU A 11 10.63 4.95 -7.88
C GLU A 11 10.01 4.86 -9.30
N GLU A 12 10.70 5.36 -10.32
CA GLU A 12 10.27 5.22 -11.72
C GLU A 12 10.24 3.76 -12.17
N LYS A 13 11.16 2.93 -11.67
CA LYS A 13 11.16 1.48 -11.94
C LYS A 13 9.92 0.81 -11.34
N ILE A 14 9.54 1.19 -10.11
CA ILE A 14 8.33 0.69 -9.46
C ILE A 14 7.11 0.92 -10.37
N PHE A 15 6.89 2.16 -10.80
CA PHE A 15 5.74 2.52 -11.63
C PHE A 15 5.81 1.98 -13.07
N ALA A 16 7.00 1.60 -13.52
CA ALA A 16 7.20 0.91 -14.79
C ALA A 16 7.10 -0.63 -14.68
N GLY A 17 6.74 -1.17 -13.51
CA GLY A 17 6.64 -2.61 -13.26
C GLY A 17 7.98 -3.34 -13.37
N LYS A 18 9.09 -2.66 -13.10
CA LYS A 18 10.45 -3.22 -13.16
C LYS A 18 10.95 -3.55 -11.76
N MET A 19 11.88 -4.49 -11.70
CA MET A 19 12.60 -4.79 -10.46
C MET A 19 13.38 -3.57 -9.98
N PHE A 20 13.33 -3.30 -8.68
CA PHE A 20 13.98 -2.19 -8.00
C PHE A 20 14.69 -2.65 -6.73
N ASP A 21 15.58 -1.82 -6.21
CA ASP A 21 16.26 -2.06 -4.92
C ASP A 21 15.67 -1.10 -3.86
N PRO A 22 14.83 -1.60 -2.92
CA PRO A 22 14.15 -0.79 -1.90
C PRO A 22 15.10 -0.12 -0.91
N ARG A 23 16.41 -0.46 -0.95
CA ARG A 23 17.43 0.06 -0.06
C ARG A 23 18.18 1.26 -0.64
N ARG A 24 17.82 1.72 -1.85
CA ARG A 24 18.36 2.96 -2.40
C ARG A 24 17.91 4.15 -1.58
N GLN A 25 18.81 5.13 -1.43
CA GLN A 25 18.60 6.26 -0.53
C GLN A 25 17.31 7.02 -0.84
N GLU A 26 17.01 7.25 -2.11
CA GLU A 26 15.79 7.93 -2.55
C GLU A 26 14.51 7.25 -1.98
N LEU A 27 14.42 5.90 -2.03
CA LEU A 27 13.28 5.17 -1.49
C LEU A 27 13.28 5.12 0.04
N LYS A 28 14.47 5.04 0.65
CA LYS A 28 14.61 5.11 2.11
C LYS A 28 14.11 6.44 2.66
N ASP A 29 14.40 7.54 1.99
CA ASP A 29 14.00 8.88 2.42
C ASP A 29 12.47 9.03 2.37
N ILE A 30 11.81 8.56 1.30
CA ILE A 30 10.35 8.56 1.20
C ILE A 30 9.74 7.70 2.31
N LYS A 31 10.22 6.47 2.49
CA LYS A 31 9.73 5.56 3.54
C LYS A 31 9.92 6.16 4.94
N HIS A 32 11.07 6.73 5.21
CA HIS A 32 11.35 7.36 6.50
C HIS A 32 10.35 8.46 6.82
N THR A 33 10.07 9.35 5.85
CA THR A 33 9.06 10.41 6.00
C THR A 33 7.68 9.84 6.32
N ALA A 34 7.25 8.79 5.62
CA ALA A 34 5.97 8.14 5.85
C ALA A 34 5.91 7.47 7.24
N HIS A 35 6.99 6.75 7.63
CA HIS A 35 7.05 6.08 8.92
C HIS A 35 7.02 7.05 10.11
N GLU A 36 7.75 8.18 10.03
CA GLU A 36 7.69 9.24 11.05
C GLU A 36 6.28 9.85 11.15
N ALA A 37 5.63 10.10 10.00
CA ALA A 37 4.28 10.63 9.97
C ALA A 37 3.26 9.62 10.55
N CYS A 38 3.38 8.33 10.23
CA CYS A 38 2.56 7.27 10.85
C CYS A 38 2.79 7.20 12.36
N GLN A 39 4.03 7.26 12.82
CA GLN A 39 4.34 7.27 14.24
C GLN A 39 3.68 8.46 14.96
N LYS A 40 3.78 9.65 14.39
CA LYS A 40 3.14 10.85 14.93
C LYS A 40 1.63 10.72 14.97
N PHE A 41 0.99 10.25 13.89
CA PHE A 41 -0.44 9.97 13.84
C PHE A 41 -0.86 8.99 14.96
N ASN A 42 -0.13 7.88 15.12
CA ASN A 42 -0.46 6.83 16.08
C ASN A 42 -0.31 7.27 17.54
N GLN A 43 0.48 8.31 17.81
CA GLN A 43 0.67 8.90 19.15
C GLN A 43 -0.28 10.08 19.44
N THR A 44 -0.98 10.59 18.41
CA THR A 44 -1.91 11.71 18.55
C THR A 44 -3.26 11.20 19.05
N ASP A 45 -3.84 11.91 20.03
CA ASP A 45 -5.16 11.60 20.58
C ASP A 45 -6.22 11.55 19.47
N GLU A 46 -7.17 10.62 19.58
CA GLU A 46 -8.17 10.41 18.53
C GLU A 46 -9.13 11.59 18.35
N TYR A 47 -9.28 12.43 19.37
CA TYR A 47 -10.09 13.66 19.33
C TYR A 47 -9.30 14.91 18.92
N ASP A 48 -7.98 14.79 18.74
CA ASP A 48 -7.17 15.93 18.29
C ASP A 48 -7.45 16.23 16.81
N PRO A 49 -7.94 17.44 16.47
CA PRO A 49 -8.23 17.81 15.08
C PRO A 49 -7.00 17.78 14.16
N ALA A 50 -5.79 17.87 14.69
CA ALA A 50 -4.56 17.76 13.92
C ALA A 50 -4.39 16.36 13.29
N ARG A 51 -5.05 15.33 13.83
CA ARG A 51 -4.95 13.95 13.38
C ARG A 51 -5.39 13.76 11.93
N GLN A 52 -6.46 14.47 11.52
CA GLN A 52 -6.94 14.45 10.14
C GLN A 52 -5.88 15.00 9.17
N GLU A 53 -5.24 16.10 9.52
CA GLU A 53 -4.21 16.74 8.70
C GLU A 53 -2.94 15.87 8.62
N LEU A 54 -2.56 15.22 9.72
CA LEU A 54 -1.45 14.26 9.73
C LEU A 54 -1.69 13.14 8.72
N LEU A 55 -2.93 12.60 8.68
CA LEU A 55 -3.28 11.55 7.73
C LEU A 55 -3.28 12.05 6.28
N ARG A 56 -3.77 13.27 6.02
CA ARG A 56 -3.67 13.90 4.68
C ARG A 56 -2.23 13.99 4.19
N ASN A 57 -1.32 14.35 5.08
CA ASN A 57 0.10 14.53 4.74
C ASN A 57 0.85 13.21 4.50
N ILE A 58 0.30 12.07 4.93
CA ILE A 58 0.85 10.74 4.63
C ILE A 58 0.46 10.31 3.21
N LEU A 59 -0.78 10.56 2.81
CA LEU A 59 -1.38 10.01 1.60
C LEU A 59 -1.02 10.79 0.33
N GLY A 60 -0.90 10.11 -0.79
CA GLY A 60 -0.72 10.75 -2.10
C GLY A 60 -1.92 11.60 -2.50
N LYS A 61 -3.12 11.14 -2.17
CA LYS A 61 -4.38 11.89 -2.31
C LYS A 61 -5.45 11.27 -1.42
N CYS A 62 -6.35 12.10 -0.89
CA CYS A 62 -7.54 11.61 -0.21
C CYS A 62 -8.74 12.53 -0.50
N GLY A 63 -9.95 12.02 -0.25
CA GLY A 63 -11.17 12.80 -0.29
C GLY A 63 -11.28 13.80 0.87
N GLU A 64 -12.40 14.49 0.96
CA GLU A 64 -12.68 15.40 2.06
C GLU A 64 -13.06 14.65 3.34
N THR A 65 -13.85 13.59 3.18
CA THR A 65 -14.37 12.74 4.26
C THR A 65 -13.64 11.40 4.31
N PHE A 66 -12.81 11.20 5.32
CA PHE A 66 -12.13 9.93 5.57
C PHE A 66 -11.72 9.85 7.04
N TYR A 67 -11.55 8.64 7.54
CA TYR A 67 -11.14 8.39 8.92
C TYR A 67 -10.34 7.10 9.05
N CYS A 68 -9.29 7.13 9.85
CA CYS A 68 -8.58 5.95 10.31
C CYS A 68 -8.56 5.91 11.84
N GLN A 69 -8.99 4.79 12.41
CA GLN A 69 -8.97 4.59 13.87
C GLN A 69 -7.54 4.54 14.40
N GLY A 70 -6.63 3.89 13.66
CA GLY A 70 -5.24 3.65 14.07
C GLY A 70 -5.09 2.53 15.11
N PRO A 71 -3.85 2.09 15.36
CA PRO A 71 -2.66 2.52 14.64
C PRO A 71 -2.69 2.18 13.15
N ILE A 72 -1.98 2.99 12.36
CA ILE A 72 -1.81 2.79 10.91
C ILE A 72 -0.34 2.58 10.58
N GLN A 73 -0.08 1.88 9.47
CA GLN A 73 1.24 1.70 8.90
C GLN A 73 1.18 1.86 7.38
N PHE A 74 1.92 2.80 6.84
CA PHE A 74 2.14 2.97 5.40
C PHE A 74 3.63 2.87 5.11
N ASN A 75 4.03 2.15 4.04
CA ASN A 75 5.43 2.04 3.68
C ASN A 75 5.92 3.32 2.99
N TYR A 76 5.23 3.79 1.97
CA TYR A 76 5.50 5.07 1.29
C TYR A 76 4.45 6.14 1.59
N GLY A 77 3.21 5.76 1.81
CA GLY A 77 2.06 6.65 2.02
C GLY A 77 1.67 7.42 0.76
N CYS A 78 2.61 8.13 0.17
CA CYS A 78 2.37 8.93 -1.04
C CYS A 78 1.96 8.10 -2.28
N HIS A 79 2.07 6.79 -2.25
CA HIS A 79 1.57 5.90 -3.30
C HIS A 79 0.13 5.40 -3.04
N THR A 80 -0.47 5.78 -1.92
CA THR A 80 -1.86 5.42 -1.57
C THR A 80 -2.80 6.58 -1.85
N PHE A 81 -3.88 6.29 -2.57
CA PHE A 81 -4.90 7.25 -3.01
C PHE A 81 -6.27 6.77 -2.54
N ILE A 82 -6.99 7.60 -1.80
CA ILE A 82 -8.24 7.24 -1.13
C ILE A 82 -9.36 8.18 -1.59
N GLY A 83 -10.52 7.65 -1.91
CA GLY A 83 -11.71 8.40 -2.27
C GLY A 83 -12.47 8.97 -1.06
N GLU A 84 -13.72 9.37 -1.30
CA GLU A 84 -14.62 9.92 -0.29
C GLU A 84 -15.21 8.85 0.62
N ASN A 85 -15.58 9.23 1.85
CA ASN A 85 -16.23 8.36 2.84
C ASN A 85 -15.43 7.08 3.13
N PHE A 86 -14.12 7.22 3.25
CA PHE A 86 -13.26 6.10 3.61
C PHE A 86 -13.19 5.92 5.12
N PHE A 87 -13.29 4.68 5.57
CA PHE A 87 -13.07 4.30 6.96
C PHE A 87 -12.10 3.14 7.07
N ALA A 88 -11.09 3.25 7.91
CA ALA A 88 -10.24 2.13 8.31
C ALA A 88 -10.22 1.96 9.82
N ASN A 89 -10.41 0.72 10.25
CA ASN A 89 -10.39 0.32 11.66
C ASN A 89 -8.93 0.14 12.15
N PHE A 90 -8.75 -0.48 13.32
CA PHE A 90 -7.44 -0.68 13.97
C PHE A 90 -6.46 -1.49 13.10
N ASN A 91 -5.18 -1.14 13.20
CA ASN A 91 -4.05 -1.86 12.59
C ASN A 91 -4.14 -1.97 11.06
N PHE A 92 -4.58 -0.91 10.41
CA PHE A 92 -4.57 -0.85 8.95
C PHE A 92 -3.14 -0.71 8.46
N THR A 93 -2.69 -1.68 7.64
CA THR A 93 -1.32 -1.76 7.12
C THR A 93 -1.33 -1.73 5.59
N VAL A 94 -0.53 -0.85 5.02
CA VAL A 94 -0.38 -0.72 3.56
C VAL A 94 1.09 -0.73 3.18
N MET A 95 1.51 -1.78 2.51
CA MET A 95 2.81 -1.87 1.85
C MET A 95 2.64 -1.36 0.42
N ASP A 96 2.60 -0.04 0.29
CA ASP A 96 2.32 0.67 -0.96
C ASP A 96 3.58 0.95 -1.78
N ASP A 97 4.36 -0.11 -2.06
CA ASP A 97 5.49 0.03 -2.98
C ASP A 97 4.97 0.40 -4.38
N ALA A 98 3.95 -0.27 -4.90
CA ALA A 98 3.18 0.22 -6.04
C ALA A 98 1.95 1.01 -5.59
N ARG A 99 1.22 1.61 -6.54
CA ARG A 99 0.04 2.40 -6.23
C ARG A 99 -1.08 1.56 -5.64
N VAL A 100 -1.64 2.05 -4.53
CA VAL A 100 -2.85 1.53 -3.92
C VAL A 100 -3.97 2.55 -4.15
N LEU A 101 -4.96 2.18 -4.96
CA LEU A 101 -6.08 3.03 -5.32
C LEU A 101 -7.34 2.51 -4.64
N ILE A 102 -7.96 3.35 -3.82
CA ILE A 102 -9.17 3.01 -3.05
C ILE A 102 -10.28 3.97 -3.45
N GLY A 103 -11.41 3.43 -3.87
CA GLY A 103 -12.58 4.19 -4.30
C GLY A 103 -13.32 4.87 -3.16
N ASN A 104 -14.55 5.27 -3.45
CA ASN A 104 -15.45 5.93 -2.49
C ASN A 104 -16.24 4.91 -1.66
N ASN A 105 -16.68 5.32 -0.45
CA ASN A 105 -17.52 4.52 0.44
C ASN A 105 -16.89 3.15 0.78
N VAL A 106 -15.60 3.13 1.06
CA VAL A 106 -14.87 1.90 1.40
C VAL A 106 -14.71 1.79 2.91
N ALA A 107 -15.07 0.63 3.46
CA ALA A 107 -14.89 0.31 4.86
C ALA A 107 -13.87 -0.83 5.04
N ILE A 108 -12.88 -0.57 5.88
CA ILE A 108 -11.79 -1.52 6.19
C ILE A 108 -11.91 -1.95 7.65
N GLY A 109 -12.04 -3.25 7.87
CA GLY A 109 -12.05 -3.87 9.20
C GLY A 109 -10.67 -3.86 9.87
N PRO A 110 -10.61 -4.24 11.17
CA PRO A 110 -9.33 -4.30 11.88
C PRO A 110 -8.37 -5.35 11.30
N ASN A 111 -7.08 -5.07 11.41
CA ASN A 111 -5.98 -5.94 10.98
C ASN A 111 -6.01 -6.28 9.48
N VAL A 112 -6.52 -5.39 8.64
CA VAL A 112 -6.44 -5.56 7.19
C VAL A 112 -5.08 -5.09 6.68
N SER A 113 -4.50 -5.89 5.77
CA SER A 113 -3.22 -5.59 5.13
C SER A 113 -3.38 -5.55 3.61
N LEU A 114 -2.92 -4.46 2.99
CA LEU A 114 -2.82 -4.31 1.54
C LEU A 114 -1.32 -4.39 1.17
N MET A 115 -0.94 -5.43 0.43
CA MET A 115 0.46 -5.79 0.20
C MET A 115 0.80 -5.60 -1.28
N ALA A 116 0.99 -4.35 -1.74
CA ALA A 116 1.33 -4.03 -3.14
C ALA A 116 2.82 -4.18 -3.44
N THR A 117 3.45 -5.19 -2.84
CA THR A 117 4.87 -5.52 -3.01
C THR A 117 5.08 -7.02 -3.07
N ASN A 118 6.13 -7.45 -3.75
CA ASN A 118 6.49 -8.86 -3.85
C ASN A 118 8.01 -9.03 -4.08
N HIS A 119 8.48 -10.24 -3.93
CA HIS A 119 9.88 -10.61 -4.15
C HIS A 119 9.98 -11.80 -5.11
N PRO A 120 11.09 -11.92 -5.87
CA PRO A 120 11.38 -13.14 -6.62
C PRO A 120 11.37 -14.37 -5.70
N LEU A 121 10.66 -15.42 -6.12
CA LEU A 121 10.56 -16.66 -5.35
C LEU A 121 11.91 -17.41 -5.29
N ILE A 122 12.72 -17.30 -6.36
CA ILE A 122 14.04 -17.90 -6.43
C ILE A 122 15.02 -17.07 -5.59
N ALA A 123 15.66 -17.69 -4.63
CA ALA A 123 16.53 -17.00 -3.68
C ALA A 123 17.68 -16.24 -4.35
N SER A 124 18.31 -16.80 -5.39
CA SER A 124 19.40 -16.17 -6.14
C SER A 124 18.96 -14.97 -6.99
N GLU A 125 17.67 -14.85 -7.29
CA GLU A 125 17.09 -13.69 -7.98
C GLU A 125 16.68 -12.62 -6.98
N ARG A 126 16.26 -13.01 -5.77
CA ARG A 126 15.86 -12.12 -4.70
C ARG A 126 17.03 -11.43 -4.03
N MET A 127 18.10 -12.18 -3.76
CA MET A 127 19.30 -11.67 -3.08
C MET A 127 20.49 -11.71 -4.03
N GLY A 128 21.21 -10.60 -4.15
CA GLY A 128 22.37 -10.45 -4.99
C GLY A 128 23.47 -9.59 -4.33
N VAL A 129 24.49 -9.28 -5.11
CA VAL A 129 25.58 -8.39 -4.70
C VAL A 129 25.80 -7.38 -5.83
N ASP A 130 25.90 -6.10 -5.50
CA ASP A 130 26.19 -5.07 -6.49
C ASP A 130 27.70 -5.00 -6.83
N ASP A 131 28.04 -4.14 -7.81
CA ASP A 131 29.42 -3.96 -8.27
C ASP A 131 30.40 -3.49 -7.19
N GLN A 132 29.88 -3.06 -6.03
CA GLN A 132 30.67 -2.62 -4.87
C GLN A 132 30.73 -3.68 -3.76
N GLY A 133 30.25 -4.90 -4.03
CA GLY A 133 30.24 -5.99 -3.07
C GLY A 133 29.14 -5.86 -1.99
N ARG A 134 28.16 -4.95 -2.14
CA ARG A 134 27.08 -4.77 -1.17
C ARG A 134 25.92 -5.70 -1.52
N THR A 135 25.40 -6.38 -0.53
CA THR A 135 24.18 -7.21 -0.72
C THR A 135 23.05 -6.38 -1.28
N THR A 136 22.37 -6.86 -2.31
CA THR A 136 21.16 -6.25 -2.88
C THR A 136 19.96 -7.13 -2.61
N MET A 137 18.78 -6.54 -2.60
CA MET A 137 17.51 -7.25 -2.54
C MET A 137 16.63 -6.74 -3.68
N ALA A 138 16.14 -7.67 -4.49
CA ALA A 138 15.24 -7.33 -5.57
C ALA A 138 13.79 -7.40 -5.09
N GLU A 139 13.05 -6.35 -5.41
CA GLU A 139 11.60 -6.27 -5.26
C GLU A 139 10.95 -5.97 -6.60
N PHE A 140 9.72 -6.38 -6.74
CA PHE A 140 8.80 -5.89 -7.75
C PHE A 140 7.47 -5.58 -7.08
N ALA A 141 6.67 -4.73 -7.69
CA ALA A 141 5.44 -4.28 -7.10
C ALA A 141 4.36 -4.14 -8.17
N SER A 142 3.16 -4.56 -7.83
CA SER A 142 1.97 -4.41 -8.66
C SER A 142 0.88 -3.73 -7.85
N GLY A 143 0.19 -2.75 -8.47
CA GLY A 143 -0.79 -1.93 -7.76
C GLY A 143 -2.01 -2.72 -7.30
N ILE A 144 -2.60 -2.27 -6.20
CA ILE A 144 -3.89 -2.78 -5.72
C ILE A 144 -4.97 -1.75 -6.06
N HIS A 145 -6.09 -2.22 -6.60
CA HIS A 145 -7.24 -1.38 -6.91
C HIS A 145 -8.47 -1.87 -6.15
N ILE A 146 -9.07 -1.01 -5.36
CA ILE A 146 -10.30 -1.28 -4.62
C ILE A 146 -11.37 -0.32 -5.16
N GLY A 147 -12.45 -0.87 -5.67
CA GLY A 147 -13.57 -0.13 -6.22
C GLY A 147 -14.38 0.64 -5.17
N ASN A 148 -15.56 1.10 -5.56
CA ASN A 148 -16.47 1.84 -4.71
C ASN A 148 -17.39 0.90 -3.91
N ASN A 149 -17.87 1.37 -2.74
CA ASN A 149 -18.81 0.64 -1.89
C ASN A 149 -18.31 -0.75 -1.48
N VAL A 150 -17.01 -0.88 -1.22
CA VAL A 150 -16.37 -2.14 -0.84
C VAL A 150 -16.24 -2.22 0.68
N TRP A 151 -16.56 -3.40 1.22
CA TRP A 151 -16.27 -3.72 2.61
C TRP A 151 -15.25 -4.87 2.68
N ILE A 152 -14.12 -4.61 3.31
CA ILE A 152 -13.10 -5.62 3.61
C ILE A 152 -13.14 -5.92 5.11
N ALA A 153 -13.57 -7.11 5.46
CA ALA A 153 -13.71 -7.52 6.85
C ALA A 153 -12.35 -7.82 7.50
N SER A 154 -12.36 -8.01 8.81
CA SER A 154 -11.17 -8.13 9.68
C SER A 154 -10.20 -9.22 9.26
N ASN A 155 -8.91 -8.99 9.50
CA ASN A 155 -7.81 -9.94 9.26
C ASN A 155 -7.69 -10.39 7.79
N THR A 156 -8.11 -9.57 6.85
CA THR A 156 -7.98 -9.84 5.41
C THR A 156 -6.64 -9.34 4.91
N VAL A 157 -6.01 -10.14 4.04
CA VAL A 157 -4.79 -9.76 3.32
C VAL A 157 -5.08 -9.71 1.84
N VAL A 158 -4.87 -8.54 1.22
CA VAL A 158 -4.93 -8.36 -0.23
C VAL A 158 -3.51 -8.31 -0.77
N ILE A 159 -3.17 -9.16 -1.73
CA ILE A 159 -1.83 -9.21 -2.31
C ILE A 159 -1.70 -8.33 -3.56
N ASP A 160 -0.49 -8.16 -4.03
CA ASP A 160 -0.13 -7.32 -5.16
C ASP A 160 -0.87 -7.67 -6.46
N GLY A 161 -1.18 -6.65 -7.25
CA GLY A 161 -1.84 -6.78 -8.55
C GLY A 161 -3.34 -7.02 -8.51
N VAL A 162 -3.96 -7.14 -7.33
CA VAL A 162 -5.39 -7.48 -7.19
C VAL A 162 -6.28 -6.27 -7.46
N HIS A 163 -7.34 -6.51 -8.24
CA HIS A 163 -8.47 -5.60 -8.43
C HIS A 163 -9.71 -6.12 -7.72
N ILE A 164 -10.29 -5.30 -6.84
CA ILE A 164 -11.56 -5.60 -6.15
C ILE A 164 -12.63 -4.72 -6.77
N GLY A 165 -13.62 -5.33 -7.41
CA GLY A 165 -14.70 -4.64 -8.09
C GLY A 165 -15.67 -3.95 -7.12
N ASP A 166 -16.45 -2.99 -7.66
CA ASP A 166 -17.44 -2.22 -6.91
C ASP A 166 -18.48 -3.12 -6.19
N ASN A 167 -18.99 -2.63 -5.08
CA ASN A 167 -20.06 -3.27 -4.31
C ASN A 167 -19.72 -4.68 -3.79
N SER A 168 -18.43 -4.95 -3.56
CA SER A 168 -17.96 -6.26 -3.08
C SER A 168 -17.77 -6.26 -1.58
N VAL A 169 -17.92 -7.45 -0.98
CA VAL A 169 -17.59 -7.71 0.42
C VAL A 169 -16.55 -8.81 0.48
N LEU A 170 -15.49 -8.62 1.25
CA LEU A 170 -14.51 -9.66 1.54
C LEU A 170 -14.71 -10.17 2.97
N GLY A 171 -14.91 -11.47 3.12
CA GLY A 171 -15.11 -12.11 4.42
C GLY A 171 -13.87 -12.02 5.32
N ALA A 172 -14.09 -12.05 6.63
CA ALA A 172 -12.99 -11.99 7.60
C ALA A 172 -12.01 -13.16 7.46
N GLY A 173 -10.72 -12.88 7.62
CA GLY A 173 -9.65 -13.87 7.54
C GLY A 173 -9.29 -14.29 6.11
N SER A 174 -9.81 -13.60 5.09
CA SER A 174 -9.52 -13.93 3.69
C SER A 174 -8.08 -13.57 3.30
N VAL A 175 -7.45 -14.41 2.48
CA VAL A 175 -6.30 -14.05 1.68
C VAL A 175 -6.77 -13.92 0.23
N VAL A 176 -6.54 -12.75 -0.38
CA VAL A 176 -7.06 -12.40 -1.71
C VAL A 176 -5.93 -12.40 -2.74
N PRO A 177 -5.69 -13.54 -3.43
CA PRO A 177 -4.58 -13.69 -4.37
C PRO A 177 -4.94 -13.39 -5.83
N LYS A 178 -6.17 -13.01 -6.12
CA LYS A 178 -6.68 -12.76 -7.47
C LYS A 178 -7.83 -11.77 -7.44
N ASP A 179 -8.15 -11.23 -8.60
CA ASP A 179 -9.23 -10.26 -8.79
C ASP A 179 -10.58 -10.76 -8.26
N ILE A 180 -11.32 -9.83 -7.70
CA ILE A 180 -12.68 -10.01 -7.19
C ILE A 180 -13.63 -9.23 -8.11
N PRO A 181 -14.59 -9.91 -8.75
CA PRO A 181 -15.56 -9.24 -9.60
C PRO A 181 -16.49 -8.32 -8.80
N ALA A 182 -17.06 -7.32 -9.46
CA ALA A 182 -18.05 -6.44 -8.83
C ALA A 182 -19.25 -7.22 -8.29
N GLY A 183 -19.78 -6.78 -7.15
CA GLY A 183 -20.94 -7.40 -6.50
C GLY A 183 -20.63 -8.75 -5.82
N TYR A 184 -19.37 -9.08 -5.64
CA TYR A 184 -18.97 -10.33 -4.99
C TYR A 184 -19.22 -10.29 -3.48
N LEU A 185 -19.98 -11.25 -2.97
CA LEU A 185 -20.39 -11.35 -1.56
C LEU A 185 -20.06 -12.75 -1.01
N PRO A 186 -18.79 -13.09 -0.78
CA PRO A 186 -18.45 -14.40 -0.25
C PRO A 186 -18.76 -14.48 1.25
N TYR A 187 -19.46 -15.51 1.63
CA TYR A 187 -19.51 -16.00 3.00
C TYR A 187 -18.48 -17.15 3.12
N GLY A 188 -17.38 -16.90 3.85
CA GLY A 188 -16.31 -17.87 4.05
C GLY A 188 -15.07 -17.61 3.19
N HIS A 189 -14.05 -18.46 3.33
CA HIS A 189 -12.82 -18.35 2.54
C HIS A 189 -13.11 -18.47 1.03
N PRO A 190 -12.55 -17.58 0.21
CA PRO A 190 -12.62 -17.72 -1.24
C PRO A 190 -11.83 -18.93 -1.74
#